data_2668b3e7c2a50d9bfc72b59716855fa9
#
_entry.id   2668b3e7c2a50d9bfc72b59716855fa9
#
_cell.length_a   1.000
_cell.length_b   1.000
_cell.length_c   1.000
_cell.angle_alpha   90.00
_cell.angle_beta   90.00
_cell.angle_gamma   90.00
#
_symmetry.space_group_name_H-M   'P 1'
#
loop_
_entity.id
_entity.type
_entity.pdbx_description
1 polymer ?
#
loop_
_entity_poly.entity_id
_entity_poly.type
_entity_poly.pdbx_seq_one_letter_code
_entity_poly.pdbx_strand_id
1 'polypeptide(L)'
;MFNTTEEYLEALRNEMKDADPALLQDAQADAREHFSTALAVVRDAKPDLNEADVLKTIIEEYGSPEETAAAYREVERRTSPALKQPVKSQSAFGRFLGVYVDPRAWGALLYMFIAFVTGVFYFTWAVTGISVSVSFLIFIFGFPFALLFLLSVRGLALLEGRLVEALLGVRMPRRPLFSHQGMKWFDRLKALLTDKATWLMLVYMIAQFILGTIYFALIVTVLSISLSFAAIPVLQEVFQQGAMFNGGVRFFFPVWSYPLLVAGGFFLWTLFMNIVRGIGHLHGRFAKMLLVSE
;
A
#
# COMPACT_ATOMS: atom_id res chain seq x y z
N MET A 1 25.77 -16.29 -21.05
CA MET A 1 25.49 -15.32 -22.13
C MET A 1 23.99 -15.33 -22.35
N PHE A 2 23.32 -14.18 -22.28
CA PHE A 2 21.87 -14.08 -22.41
C PHE A 2 21.51 -13.78 -23.85
N ASN A 3 20.53 -14.51 -24.39
CA ASN A 3 20.05 -14.32 -25.76
C ASN A 3 18.70 -13.59 -25.81
N THR A 4 17.98 -13.54 -24.68
CA THR A 4 16.69 -12.88 -24.53
C THR A 4 16.63 -12.01 -23.27
N THR A 5 15.76 -11.00 -23.29
CA THR A 5 15.48 -10.19 -22.10
C THR A 5 14.95 -11.04 -20.94
N GLU A 6 14.14 -12.06 -21.25
CA GLU A 6 13.55 -12.97 -20.27
C GLU A 6 14.63 -13.79 -19.54
N GLU A 7 15.66 -14.29 -20.26
CA GLU A 7 16.78 -15.01 -19.65
C GLU A 7 17.54 -14.11 -18.66
N TYR A 8 17.77 -12.84 -18.99
CA TYR A 8 18.40 -11.89 -18.09
C TYR A 8 17.55 -11.63 -16.83
N LEU A 9 16.22 -11.42 -17.02
CA LEU A 9 15.32 -11.18 -15.91
C LEU A 9 15.17 -12.36 -14.98
N GLU A 10 15.24 -13.58 -15.51
CA GLU A 10 15.25 -14.81 -14.70
C GLU A 10 16.55 -14.95 -13.92
N ALA A 11 17.69 -14.66 -14.51
CA ALA A 11 18.97 -14.63 -13.81
C ALA A 11 18.97 -13.57 -12.69
N LEU A 12 18.48 -12.35 -12.96
CA LEU A 12 18.34 -11.30 -11.96
C LEU A 12 17.40 -11.74 -10.81
N ARG A 13 16.31 -12.43 -11.12
CA ARG A 13 15.41 -13.02 -10.12
C ARG A 13 16.12 -14.03 -9.24
N ASN A 14 16.97 -14.86 -9.83
CA ASN A 14 17.74 -15.86 -9.11
C ASN A 14 18.76 -15.21 -8.16
N GLU A 15 19.45 -14.16 -8.60
CA GLU A 15 20.38 -13.40 -7.78
C GLU A 15 19.67 -12.68 -6.62
N MET A 16 18.42 -12.28 -6.81
CA MET A 16 17.64 -11.52 -5.82
C MET A 16 16.64 -12.36 -5.02
N LYS A 17 16.77 -13.70 -4.98
CA LYS A 17 15.83 -14.60 -4.26
C LYS A 17 15.59 -14.23 -2.80
N ASP A 18 16.63 -13.74 -2.11
CA ASP A 18 16.57 -13.38 -0.70
C ASP A 18 16.18 -11.90 -0.48
N ALA A 19 15.99 -11.16 -1.56
CA ALA A 19 15.59 -9.75 -1.49
C ALA A 19 14.10 -9.58 -1.23
N ASP A 20 13.71 -8.38 -0.80
CA ASP A 20 12.30 -8.01 -0.68
C ASP A 20 11.60 -8.12 -2.06
N PRO A 21 10.43 -8.79 -2.18
CA PRO A 21 9.73 -8.94 -3.45
C PRO A 21 9.44 -7.62 -4.17
N ALA A 22 9.17 -6.54 -3.42
CA ALA A 22 8.96 -5.21 -4.01
C ALA A 22 10.25 -4.64 -4.62
N LEU A 23 11.42 -4.95 -4.04
CA LEU A 23 12.71 -4.56 -4.60
C LEU A 23 13.02 -5.32 -5.87
N LEU A 24 12.74 -6.63 -5.88
CA LEU A 24 12.88 -7.47 -7.08
C LEU A 24 11.99 -6.96 -8.21
N GLN A 25 10.72 -6.63 -7.90
CA GLN A 25 9.80 -6.06 -8.89
C GLN A 25 10.32 -4.75 -9.48
N ASP A 26 10.87 -3.84 -8.66
CA ASP A 26 11.46 -2.59 -9.12
C ASP A 26 12.68 -2.84 -10.04
N ALA A 27 13.55 -3.78 -9.68
CA ALA A 27 14.74 -4.12 -10.46
C ALA A 27 14.37 -4.74 -11.83
N GLN A 28 13.41 -5.66 -11.84
CA GLN A 28 12.92 -6.27 -13.07
C GLN A 28 12.18 -5.27 -13.98
N ALA A 29 11.41 -4.35 -13.40
CA ALA A 29 10.72 -3.32 -14.17
C ALA A 29 11.72 -2.37 -14.83
N ASP A 30 12.78 -1.98 -14.12
CA ASP A 30 13.84 -1.12 -14.63
C ASP A 30 14.61 -1.76 -15.78
N ALA A 31 15.09 -2.99 -15.56
CA ALA A 31 15.82 -3.73 -16.60
C ALA A 31 14.96 -3.92 -17.87
N ARG A 32 13.68 -4.30 -17.70
CA ARG A 32 12.76 -4.48 -18.83
C ARG A 32 12.51 -3.18 -19.58
N GLU A 33 12.32 -2.07 -18.88
CA GLU A 33 12.14 -0.75 -19.49
C GLU A 33 13.39 -0.32 -20.26
N HIS A 34 14.56 -0.49 -19.65
CA HIS A 34 15.85 -0.15 -20.27
C HIS A 34 16.06 -0.94 -21.57
N PHE A 35 15.92 -2.28 -21.51
CA PHE A 35 16.15 -3.14 -22.66
C PHE A 35 15.12 -2.88 -23.78
N SER A 36 13.84 -2.71 -23.43
CA SER A 36 12.82 -2.43 -24.44
C SER A 36 13.04 -1.10 -25.16
N THR A 37 13.48 -0.08 -24.41
CA THR A 37 13.77 1.25 -24.96
C THR A 37 15.01 1.23 -25.82
N ALA A 38 16.10 0.61 -25.35
CA ALA A 38 17.35 0.51 -26.10
C ALA A 38 17.19 -0.31 -27.39
N LEU A 39 16.48 -1.45 -27.33
CA LEU A 39 16.17 -2.26 -28.52
C LEU A 39 15.32 -1.48 -29.53
N ALA A 40 14.32 -0.72 -29.09
CA ALA A 40 13.51 0.11 -29.99
C ALA A 40 14.35 1.16 -30.74
N VAL A 41 15.24 1.84 -30.03
CA VAL A 41 16.13 2.87 -30.62
C VAL A 41 17.07 2.25 -31.66
N VAL A 42 17.66 1.08 -31.36
CA VAL A 42 18.57 0.41 -32.31
C VAL A 42 17.82 -0.14 -33.52
N ARG A 43 16.61 -0.69 -33.33
CA ARG A 43 15.76 -1.21 -34.42
C ARG A 43 15.36 -0.11 -35.39
N ASP A 44 15.04 1.09 -34.89
CA ASP A 44 14.69 2.24 -35.72
C ASP A 44 15.91 2.76 -36.52
N ALA A 45 17.12 2.68 -35.94
CA ALA A 45 18.34 3.15 -36.57
C ALA A 45 18.97 2.13 -37.54
N LYS A 46 18.87 0.84 -37.26
CA LYS A 46 19.51 -0.27 -37.98
C LYS A 46 18.64 -1.51 -37.97
N PRO A 47 17.64 -1.61 -38.86
CA PRO A 47 16.67 -2.72 -38.87
C PRO A 47 17.25 -4.11 -39.22
N ASP A 48 18.46 -4.17 -39.80
CA ASP A 48 19.09 -5.41 -40.29
C ASP A 48 19.97 -6.08 -39.19
N LEU A 49 20.12 -5.51 -37.99
CA LEU A 49 20.92 -6.11 -36.93
C LEU A 49 20.17 -7.26 -36.25
N ASN A 50 20.93 -8.31 -35.91
CA ASN A 50 20.41 -9.41 -35.11
C ASN A 50 20.08 -8.94 -33.68
N GLU A 51 18.84 -9.11 -33.26
CA GLU A 51 18.35 -8.67 -31.95
C GLU A 51 19.16 -9.26 -30.78
N ALA A 52 19.64 -10.50 -30.90
CA ALA A 52 20.47 -11.13 -29.87
C ALA A 52 21.86 -10.45 -29.72
N ASP A 53 22.47 -9.98 -30.80
CA ASP A 53 23.77 -9.30 -30.73
C ASP A 53 23.63 -7.87 -30.20
N VAL A 54 22.54 -7.21 -30.54
CA VAL A 54 22.19 -5.89 -29.96
C VAL A 54 21.96 -6.02 -28.47
N LEU A 55 21.20 -7.03 -28.04
CA LEU A 55 20.91 -7.26 -26.62
C LEU A 55 22.19 -7.53 -25.81
N LYS A 56 23.16 -8.26 -26.36
CA LYS A 56 24.45 -8.46 -25.68
C LYS A 56 25.17 -7.15 -25.38
N THR A 57 25.21 -6.24 -26.37
CA THR A 57 25.84 -4.93 -26.19
C THR A 57 25.09 -4.10 -25.12
N ILE A 58 23.75 -4.13 -25.13
CA ILE A 58 22.94 -3.44 -24.13
C ILE A 58 23.18 -4.01 -22.73
N ILE A 59 23.30 -5.34 -22.58
CA ILE A 59 23.57 -5.98 -21.30
C ILE A 59 24.99 -5.65 -20.80
N GLU A 60 25.99 -5.60 -21.68
CA GLU A 60 27.34 -5.18 -21.31
C GLU A 60 27.37 -3.74 -20.79
N GLU A 61 26.55 -2.85 -21.33
CA GLU A 61 26.43 -1.46 -20.89
C GLU A 61 25.58 -1.33 -19.61
N TYR A 62 24.52 -2.10 -19.45
CA TYR A 62 23.62 -2.07 -18.29
C TYR A 62 24.24 -2.74 -17.04
N GLY A 63 25.09 -3.75 -17.24
CA GLY A 63 25.72 -4.55 -16.20
C GLY A 63 25.15 -5.94 -16.05
N SER A 64 25.92 -6.82 -15.43
CA SER A 64 25.52 -8.20 -15.16
C SER A 64 24.36 -8.29 -14.15
N PRO A 65 23.58 -9.40 -14.11
CA PRO A 65 22.54 -9.60 -13.11
C PRO A 65 23.07 -9.49 -11.66
N GLU A 66 24.30 -9.95 -11.39
CA GLU A 66 24.97 -9.85 -10.09
C GLU A 66 25.26 -8.40 -9.71
N GLU A 67 25.84 -7.60 -10.62
CA GLU A 67 26.14 -6.19 -10.41
C GLU A 67 24.88 -5.38 -10.18
N THR A 68 23.84 -5.61 -10.99
CA THR A 68 22.54 -4.98 -10.85
C THR A 68 21.89 -5.33 -9.50
N ALA A 69 21.89 -6.61 -9.11
CA ALA A 69 21.38 -7.04 -7.82
C ALA A 69 22.12 -6.40 -6.64
N ALA A 70 23.45 -6.30 -6.72
CA ALA A 70 24.28 -5.65 -5.71
C ALA A 70 23.96 -4.15 -5.59
N ALA A 71 23.81 -3.45 -6.72
CA ALA A 71 23.46 -2.03 -6.75
C ALA A 71 22.08 -1.78 -6.10
N TYR A 72 21.07 -2.59 -6.43
CA TYR A 72 19.74 -2.48 -5.82
C TYR A 72 19.74 -2.73 -4.31
N ARG A 73 20.51 -3.74 -3.83
CA ARG A 73 20.67 -4.00 -2.39
C ARG A 73 21.36 -2.83 -1.66
N GLU A 74 22.33 -2.20 -2.28
CA GLU A 74 23.03 -1.05 -1.70
C GLU A 74 22.10 0.16 -1.61
N VAL A 75 21.35 0.46 -2.68
CA VAL A 75 20.35 1.53 -2.67
C VAL A 75 19.29 1.29 -1.59
N GLU A 76 18.78 0.05 -1.47
CA GLU A 76 17.78 -0.30 -0.45
C GLU A 76 18.30 -0.12 0.97
N ARG A 77 19.57 -0.47 1.24
CA ARG A 77 20.18 -0.20 2.56
C ARG A 77 20.16 1.26 2.95
N ARG A 78 20.36 2.15 1.96
CA ARG A 78 20.37 3.61 2.18
C ARG A 78 18.97 4.22 2.23
N THR A 79 18.00 3.63 1.52
CA THR A 79 16.65 4.18 1.33
C THR A 79 15.55 3.37 2.02
N SER A 80 15.91 2.53 2.99
CA SER A 80 14.93 1.76 3.78
C SER A 80 13.88 2.67 4.42
N PRO A 81 12.58 2.25 4.46
CA PRO A 81 11.54 3.05 5.07
C PRO A 81 11.89 3.46 6.51
N ALA A 82 11.73 4.75 6.83
CA ALA A 82 12.11 5.31 8.14
C ALA A 82 11.45 4.59 9.33
N LEU A 83 10.26 4.05 9.14
CA LEU A 83 9.51 3.31 10.15
C LEU A 83 9.90 1.84 10.31
N LYS A 84 10.87 1.33 9.53
CA LYS A 84 11.31 -0.07 9.58
C LYS A 84 12.19 -0.40 10.80
N GLN A 85 12.73 0.60 11.48
CA GLN A 85 13.67 0.39 12.59
C GLN A 85 13.00 -0.32 13.78
N PRO A 86 13.65 -1.35 14.39
CA PRO A 86 13.11 -2.03 15.55
C PRO A 86 13.13 -1.10 16.77
N VAL A 87 12.01 -1.03 17.50
CA VAL A 87 11.95 -0.38 18.81
C VAL A 87 12.81 -1.19 19.79
N LYS A 88 13.72 -0.55 20.51
CA LYS A 88 14.55 -1.17 21.56
C LYS A 88 13.66 -1.95 22.53
N SER A 89 14.13 -3.13 22.96
CA SER A 89 13.43 -3.97 23.93
C SER A 89 13.18 -3.20 25.23
N GLN A 90 11.91 -2.99 25.56
CA GLN A 90 11.45 -2.37 26.78
C GLN A 90 10.68 -3.41 27.60
N SER A 91 10.49 -3.15 28.91
CA SER A 91 9.60 -3.96 29.75
C SER A 91 8.18 -4.01 29.14
N ALA A 92 7.36 -5.00 29.52
CA ALA A 92 5.98 -5.12 29.02
C ALA A 92 5.15 -3.85 29.25
N PHE A 93 5.31 -3.23 30.43
CA PHE A 93 4.68 -1.96 30.77
C PHE A 93 5.23 -0.79 29.92
N GLY A 94 6.55 -0.72 29.76
CA GLY A 94 7.19 0.27 28.90
C GLY A 94 6.75 0.17 27.43
N ARG A 95 6.49 -1.05 26.92
CA ARG A 95 5.92 -1.27 25.58
C ARG A 95 4.47 -0.82 25.47
N PHE A 96 3.68 -1.02 26.52
CA PHE A 96 2.27 -0.64 26.56
C PHE A 96 2.09 0.88 26.52
N LEU A 97 2.80 1.63 27.36
CA LEU A 97 2.76 3.08 27.38
C LEU A 97 3.66 3.72 26.31
N GLY A 98 4.70 3.02 25.85
CA GLY A 98 5.61 3.48 24.80
C GLY A 98 4.95 3.66 23.43
N VAL A 99 3.69 3.23 23.27
CA VAL A 99 2.92 3.40 22.03
C VAL A 99 2.76 4.87 21.63
N TYR A 100 2.75 5.79 22.59
CA TYR A 100 2.63 7.24 22.35
C TYR A 100 3.89 7.85 21.71
N VAL A 101 5.04 7.24 21.92
CA VAL A 101 6.33 7.67 21.38
C VAL A 101 6.70 6.88 20.13
N ASP A 102 5.94 5.82 19.83
CA ASP A 102 6.18 4.98 18.64
C ASP A 102 5.54 5.61 17.38
N PRO A 103 6.34 6.13 16.43
CA PRO A 103 5.80 6.74 15.21
C PRO A 103 5.00 5.77 14.35
N ARG A 104 5.20 4.44 14.52
CA ARG A 104 4.43 3.42 13.80
C ARG A 104 2.98 3.37 14.24
N ALA A 105 2.71 3.59 15.55
CA ALA A 105 1.35 3.62 16.06
C ALA A 105 0.58 4.82 15.49
N TRP A 106 1.21 5.98 15.47
CA TRP A 106 0.63 7.19 14.88
C TRP A 106 0.48 7.10 13.36
N GLY A 107 1.50 6.56 12.68
CA GLY A 107 1.42 6.28 11.24
C GLY A 107 0.27 5.33 10.90
N ALA A 108 0.11 4.24 11.68
CA ALA A 108 -0.99 3.31 11.50
C ALA A 108 -2.36 3.93 11.78
N LEU A 109 -2.49 4.76 12.84
CA LEU A 109 -3.72 5.50 13.12
C LEU A 109 -4.09 6.44 11.98
N LEU A 110 -3.13 7.23 11.51
CA LEU A 110 -3.33 8.14 10.39
C LEU A 110 -3.70 7.36 9.12
N TYR A 111 -3.00 6.25 8.86
CA TYR A 111 -3.32 5.37 7.73
C TYR A 111 -4.74 4.82 7.81
N MET A 112 -5.19 4.33 8.96
CA MET A 112 -6.55 3.83 9.14
C MET A 112 -7.61 4.88 8.83
N PHE A 113 -7.35 6.15 9.17
CA PHE A 113 -8.23 7.26 8.84
C PHE A 113 -8.22 7.55 7.33
N ILE A 114 -7.04 7.61 6.72
CA ILE A 114 -6.88 7.81 5.27
C ILE A 114 -7.48 6.64 4.49
N ALA A 115 -7.33 5.40 4.98
CA ALA A 115 -7.85 4.20 4.36
C ALA A 115 -9.39 4.22 4.18
N PHE A 116 -10.12 4.90 5.05
CA PHE A 116 -11.55 5.13 4.84
C PHE A 116 -11.80 6.04 3.63
N VAL A 117 -11.09 7.16 3.55
CA VAL A 117 -11.26 8.13 2.45
C VAL A 117 -10.83 7.52 1.11
N THR A 118 -9.64 6.91 1.08
CA THR A 118 -9.14 6.25 -0.14
C THR A 118 -9.98 5.04 -0.51
N GLY A 119 -10.49 4.28 0.47
CA GLY A 119 -11.35 3.13 0.25
C GLY A 119 -12.68 3.52 -0.42
N VAL A 120 -13.34 4.59 0.03
CA VAL A 120 -14.55 5.12 -0.62
C VAL A 120 -14.25 5.54 -2.06
N PHE A 121 -13.14 6.25 -2.26
CA PHE A 121 -12.72 6.70 -3.60
C PHE A 121 -12.40 5.51 -4.52
N TYR A 122 -11.59 4.56 -4.07
CA TYR A 122 -11.18 3.40 -4.86
C TYR A 122 -12.35 2.50 -5.23
N PHE A 123 -13.25 2.25 -4.28
CA PHE A 123 -14.46 1.48 -4.54
C PHE A 123 -15.35 2.14 -5.60
N THR A 124 -15.62 3.44 -5.43
CA THR A 124 -16.42 4.21 -6.40
C THR A 124 -15.75 4.20 -7.77
N TRP A 125 -14.43 4.41 -7.83
CA TRP A 125 -13.65 4.38 -9.06
C TRP A 125 -13.70 3.01 -9.75
N ALA A 126 -13.49 1.93 -8.98
CA ALA A 126 -13.51 0.57 -9.51
C ALA A 126 -14.89 0.19 -10.05
N VAL A 127 -15.96 0.42 -9.28
CA VAL A 127 -17.33 0.08 -9.70
C VAL A 127 -17.76 0.91 -10.90
N THR A 128 -17.55 2.23 -10.87
CA THR A 128 -17.90 3.11 -11.98
C THR A 128 -17.08 2.79 -13.22
N GLY A 129 -15.77 2.61 -13.06
CA GLY A 129 -14.86 2.31 -14.17
C GLY A 129 -15.18 0.99 -14.85
N ILE A 130 -15.47 -0.07 -14.09
CA ILE A 130 -15.90 -1.37 -14.64
C ILE A 130 -17.25 -1.19 -15.36
N SER A 131 -18.23 -0.56 -14.72
CA SER A 131 -19.58 -0.39 -15.30
C SER A 131 -19.55 0.39 -16.60
N VAL A 132 -18.83 1.51 -16.64
CA VAL A 132 -18.69 2.34 -17.84
C VAL A 132 -17.88 1.61 -18.92
N SER A 133 -16.79 0.91 -18.55
CA SER A 133 -15.99 0.12 -19.50
C SER A 133 -16.85 -0.96 -20.17
N VAL A 134 -17.62 -1.71 -19.38
CA VAL A 134 -18.50 -2.77 -19.91
C VAL A 134 -19.60 -2.18 -20.81
N SER A 135 -20.23 -1.09 -20.37
CA SER A 135 -21.30 -0.43 -21.16
C SER A 135 -20.80 0.11 -22.49
N PHE A 136 -19.58 0.64 -22.53
CA PHE A 136 -18.99 1.20 -23.75
C PHE A 136 -18.31 0.16 -24.65
N LEU A 137 -18.11 -1.09 -24.19
CA LEU A 137 -17.59 -2.16 -25.05
C LEU A 137 -18.47 -2.45 -26.27
N ILE A 138 -19.77 -2.10 -26.21
CA ILE A 138 -20.70 -2.16 -27.35
C ILE A 138 -20.27 -1.18 -28.46
N PHE A 139 -19.55 -0.13 -28.11
CA PHE A 139 -19.06 0.89 -29.04
C PHE A 139 -17.55 0.78 -29.21
N ILE A 140 -17.04 1.13 -30.38
CA ILE A 140 -15.59 1.12 -30.69
C ILE A 140 -14.79 1.99 -29.69
N PHE A 141 -15.39 3.04 -29.16
CA PHE A 141 -14.80 3.92 -28.16
C PHE A 141 -14.60 3.28 -26.78
N GLY A 142 -15.25 2.18 -26.47
CA GLY A 142 -15.14 1.49 -25.19
C GLY A 142 -13.76 0.90 -24.92
N PHE A 143 -13.05 0.49 -25.96
CA PHE A 143 -11.71 -0.09 -25.80
C PHE A 143 -10.65 0.90 -25.30
N PRO A 144 -10.51 2.13 -25.85
CA PRO A 144 -9.62 3.14 -25.29
C PRO A 144 -9.98 3.51 -23.85
N PHE A 145 -11.29 3.60 -23.54
CA PHE A 145 -11.74 3.91 -22.19
C PHE A 145 -11.36 2.81 -21.18
N ALA A 146 -11.61 1.54 -21.52
CA ALA A 146 -11.21 0.42 -20.68
C ALA A 146 -9.69 0.37 -20.45
N LEU A 147 -8.90 0.67 -21.48
CA LEU A 147 -7.45 0.77 -21.36
C LEU A 147 -7.05 1.87 -20.36
N LEU A 148 -7.59 3.09 -20.52
CA LEU A 148 -7.31 4.20 -19.61
C LEU A 148 -7.74 3.89 -18.17
N PHE A 149 -8.90 3.25 -18.00
CA PHE A 149 -9.37 2.82 -16.68
C PHE A 149 -8.38 1.83 -16.03
N LEU A 150 -7.96 0.76 -16.74
CA LEU A 150 -7.02 -0.22 -16.19
C LEU A 150 -5.64 0.39 -15.89
N LEU A 151 -5.18 1.33 -16.71
CA LEU A 151 -3.96 2.07 -16.42
C LEU A 151 -4.10 2.95 -15.18
N SER A 152 -5.26 3.59 -14.98
CA SER A 152 -5.54 4.38 -13.78
C SER A 152 -5.56 3.52 -12.52
N VAL A 153 -6.11 2.29 -12.58
CA VAL A 153 -6.08 1.31 -11.48
C VAL A 153 -4.64 1.04 -11.04
N ARG A 154 -3.72 0.82 -11.97
CA ARG A 154 -2.30 0.63 -11.68
C ARG A 154 -1.65 1.88 -11.06
N GLY A 155 -1.99 3.06 -11.56
CA GLY A 155 -1.54 4.33 -11.00
C GLY A 155 -2.01 4.53 -9.56
N LEU A 156 -3.28 4.23 -9.27
CA LEU A 156 -3.86 4.31 -7.92
C LEU A 156 -3.24 3.25 -6.97
N ALA A 157 -2.96 2.06 -7.47
CA ALA A 157 -2.26 1.02 -6.69
C ALA A 157 -0.84 1.44 -6.29
N LEU A 158 -0.11 2.16 -7.17
CA LEU A 158 1.19 2.74 -6.83
C LEU A 158 1.06 3.85 -5.78
N LEU A 159 0.06 4.73 -5.91
CA LEU A 159 -0.23 5.77 -4.91
C LEU A 159 -0.48 5.14 -3.54
N GLU A 160 -1.33 4.12 -3.49
CA GLU A 160 -1.62 3.38 -2.26
C GLU A 160 -0.37 2.70 -1.71
N GLY A 161 0.44 2.07 -2.57
CA GLY A 161 1.74 1.52 -2.17
C GLY A 161 2.63 2.56 -1.49
N ARG A 162 2.65 3.80 -1.99
CA ARG A 162 3.39 4.90 -1.35
C ARG A 162 2.82 5.29 0.02
N LEU A 163 1.50 5.31 0.17
CA LEU A 163 0.86 5.57 1.46
C LEU A 163 1.20 4.47 2.47
N VAL A 164 1.12 3.21 2.07
CA VAL A 164 1.50 2.05 2.89
C VAL A 164 2.98 2.11 3.28
N GLU A 165 3.88 2.40 2.34
CA GLU A 165 5.32 2.52 2.62
C GLU A 165 5.61 3.67 3.60
N ALA A 166 5.00 4.83 3.40
CA ALA A 166 5.23 6.02 4.22
C ALA A 166 4.67 5.90 5.64
N LEU A 167 3.45 5.37 5.78
CA LEU A 167 2.72 5.36 7.05
C LEU A 167 2.85 4.06 7.84
N LEU A 168 2.97 2.92 7.16
CA LEU A 168 3.09 1.61 7.80
C LEU A 168 4.53 1.05 7.79
N GLY A 169 5.44 1.68 7.04
CA GLY A 169 6.84 1.27 6.99
C GLY A 169 7.09 -0.05 6.25
N VAL A 170 6.13 -0.49 5.43
CA VAL A 170 6.26 -1.71 4.61
C VAL A 170 6.76 -1.34 3.23
N ARG A 171 7.88 -1.95 2.80
CA ARG A 171 8.46 -1.70 1.48
C ARG A 171 7.47 -2.09 0.38
N MET A 172 7.16 -1.14 -0.50
CA MET A 172 6.27 -1.31 -1.66
C MET A 172 7.01 -0.98 -2.96
N PRO A 173 6.57 -1.49 -4.12
CA PRO A 173 7.17 -1.17 -5.40
C PRO A 173 7.13 0.33 -5.68
N ARG A 174 8.22 0.85 -6.22
CA ARG A 174 8.36 2.28 -6.54
C ARG A 174 8.21 2.57 -8.02
N ARG A 175 8.25 1.54 -8.85
CA ARG A 175 8.11 1.66 -10.30
C ARG A 175 6.81 1.04 -10.80
N PRO A 176 6.16 1.66 -11.78
CA PRO A 176 4.96 1.10 -12.40
C PRO A 176 5.31 -0.11 -13.27
N LEU A 177 4.45 -1.11 -13.27
CA LEU A 177 4.51 -2.25 -14.19
C LEU A 177 4.04 -1.85 -15.62
N PHE A 178 4.55 -0.74 -16.18
CA PHE A 178 4.05 -0.19 -17.46
C PHE A 178 4.82 -0.65 -18.69
N SER A 179 5.55 -1.72 -18.63
CA SER A 179 6.44 -2.17 -19.70
C SER A 179 5.71 -2.74 -20.92
N HIS A 180 5.04 -1.88 -21.67
CA HIS A 180 4.48 -2.23 -22.99
C HIS A 180 4.67 -1.08 -23.99
N GLN A 181 5.86 -0.44 -23.96
CA GLN A 181 6.22 0.54 -24.97
C GLN A 181 6.32 -0.16 -26.33
N GLY A 182 5.70 0.44 -27.35
CA GLY A 182 5.69 -0.11 -28.71
C GLY A 182 4.55 -1.06 -29.07
N MET A 183 3.75 -1.55 -28.09
CA MET A 183 2.58 -2.37 -28.39
C MET A 183 1.41 -1.53 -28.92
N LYS A 184 0.65 -2.10 -29.87
CA LYS A 184 -0.63 -1.53 -30.30
C LYS A 184 -1.58 -1.47 -29.10
N TRP A 185 -2.41 -0.44 -29.03
CA TRP A 185 -3.32 -0.21 -27.89
C TRP A 185 -4.24 -1.40 -27.57
N PHE A 186 -4.64 -2.18 -28.60
CA PHE A 186 -5.48 -3.37 -28.45
C PHE A 186 -4.73 -4.53 -27.77
N ASP A 187 -3.49 -4.77 -28.18
CA ASP A 187 -2.63 -5.80 -27.56
C ASP A 187 -2.29 -5.43 -26.12
N ARG A 188 -2.12 -4.15 -25.86
CA ARG A 188 -1.90 -3.62 -24.52
C ARG A 188 -3.12 -3.82 -23.61
N LEU A 189 -4.33 -3.59 -24.12
CA LEU A 189 -5.56 -3.86 -23.36
C LEU A 189 -5.70 -5.35 -23.07
N LYS A 190 -5.46 -6.21 -24.06
CA LYS A 190 -5.49 -7.67 -23.88
C LYS A 190 -4.48 -8.11 -22.82
N ALA A 191 -3.27 -7.59 -22.85
CA ALA A 191 -2.23 -7.89 -21.85
C ALA A 191 -2.68 -7.49 -20.45
N LEU A 192 -3.27 -6.28 -20.26
CA LEU A 192 -3.78 -5.82 -18.97
C LEU A 192 -4.95 -6.65 -18.45
N LEU A 193 -5.84 -7.08 -19.32
CA LEU A 193 -6.99 -7.92 -18.95
C LEU A 193 -6.58 -9.36 -18.58
N THR A 194 -5.48 -9.84 -19.15
CA THR A 194 -4.97 -11.19 -18.87
C THR A 194 -4.03 -11.19 -17.65
N ASP A 195 -3.51 -10.02 -17.26
CA ASP A 195 -2.58 -9.89 -16.15
C ASP A 195 -3.25 -10.05 -14.78
N LYS A 196 -2.85 -11.08 -14.03
CA LYS A 196 -3.32 -11.36 -12.67
C LYS A 196 -3.13 -10.18 -11.72
N ALA A 197 -2.04 -9.43 -11.85
CA ALA A 197 -1.75 -8.30 -10.98
C ALA A 197 -2.83 -7.20 -11.09
N THR A 198 -3.33 -6.93 -12.28
CA THR A 198 -4.40 -5.95 -12.51
C THR A 198 -5.68 -6.32 -11.75
N TRP A 199 -6.05 -7.59 -11.75
CA TRP A 199 -7.23 -8.08 -11.01
C TRP A 199 -7.02 -8.06 -9.51
N LEU A 200 -5.82 -8.40 -9.03
CA LEU A 200 -5.49 -8.31 -7.60
C LEU A 200 -5.54 -6.86 -7.10
N MET A 201 -5.09 -5.89 -7.89
CA MET A 201 -5.22 -4.47 -7.57
C MET A 201 -6.69 -4.03 -7.48
N LEU A 202 -7.57 -4.49 -8.39
CA LEU A 202 -9.01 -4.23 -8.31
C LEU A 202 -9.64 -4.86 -7.07
N VAL A 203 -9.29 -6.11 -6.74
CA VAL A 203 -9.74 -6.79 -5.51
C VAL A 203 -9.28 -5.99 -4.28
N TYR A 204 -8.03 -5.51 -4.27
CA TYR A 204 -7.55 -4.66 -3.20
C TYR A 204 -8.37 -3.38 -3.05
N MET A 205 -8.69 -2.69 -4.14
CA MET A 205 -9.51 -1.47 -4.11
C MET A 205 -10.89 -1.70 -3.48
N ILE A 206 -11.52 -2.83 -3.80
CA ILE A 206 -12.82 -3.19 -3.20
C ILE A 206 -12.65 -3.54 -1.72
N ALA A 207 -11.64 -4.33 -1.37
CA ALA A 207 -11.35 -4.71 0.01
C ALA A 207 -10.99 -3.49 0.87
N GLN A 208 -10.29 -2.50 0.31
CA GLN A 208 -9.91 -1.26 0.98
C GLN A 208 -11.13 -0.48 1.49
N PHE A 209 -12.22 -0.45 0.75
CA PHE A 209 -13.47 0.18 1.20
C PHE A 209 -14.03 -0.50 2.45
N ILE A 210 -14.08 -1.83 2.47
CA ILE A 210 -14.58 -2.60 3.61
C ILE A 210 -13.69 -2.39 4.82
N LEU A 211 -12.37 -2.55 4.64
CA LEU A 211 -11.40 -2.38 5.72
C LEU A 211 -11.37 -0.94 6.24
N GLY A 212 -11.37 0.05 5.35
CA GLY A 212 -11.38 1.45 5.71
C GLY A 212 -12.62 1.84 6.53
N THR A 213 -13.79 1.32 6.15
CA THR A 213 -15.05 1.54 6.89
C THR A 213 -14.97 0.94 8.30
N ILE A 214 -14.45 -0.30 8.43
CA ILE A 214 -14.24 -0.94 9.74
C ILE A 214 -13.25 -0.14 10.59
N TYR A 215 -12.13 0.30 10.01
CA TYR A 215 -11.13 1.10 10.71
C TYR A 215 -11.68 2.41 11.22
N PHE A 216 -12.41 3.12 10.37
CA PHE A 216 -13.06 4.38 10.75
C PHE A 216 -14.07 4.20 11.88
N ALA A 217 -14.93 3.17 11.78
CA ALA A 217 -15.88 2.84 12.82
C ALA A 217 -15.19 2.52 14.16
N LEU A 218 -14.10 1.76 14.14
CA LEU A 218 -13.31 1.45 15.33
C LEU A 218 -12.70 2.70 15.96
N ILE A 219 -12.09 3.60 15.14
CA ILE A 219 -11.50 4.85 15.63
C ILE A 219 -12.58 5.68 16.32
N VAL A 220 -13.70 5.94 15.62
CA VAL A 220 -14.78 6.79 16.15
C VAL A 220 -15.37 6.20 17.43
N THR A 221 -15.64 4.90 17.44
CA THR A 221 -16.23 4.23 18.61
C THR A 221 -15.31 4.31 19.83
N VAL A 222 -14.05 3.89 19.67
CA VAL A 222 -13.13 3.85 20.82
C VAL A 222 -12.75 5.27 21.30
N LEU A 223 -12.55 6.20 20.36
CA LEU A 223 -12.30 7.60 20.71
C LEU A 223 -13.48 8.20 21.47
N SER A 224 -14.72 7.99 20.99
CA SER A 224 -15.93 8.50 21.65
C SER A 224 -16.09 7.92 23.06
N ILE A 225 -15.89 6.62 23.25
CA ILE A 225 -16.00 5.98 24.57
C ILE A 225 -14.90 6.50 25.50
N SER A 226 -13.64 6.54 25.04
CA SER A 226 -12.51 7.01 25.83
C SER A 226 -12.67 8.47 26.26
N LEU A 227 -13.12 9.32 25.32
CA LEU A 227 -13.38 10.73 25.59
C LEU A 227 -14.58 10.92 26.52
N SER A 228 -15.65 10.12 26.39
CA SER A 228 -16.78 10.14 27.30
C SER A 228 -16.37 9.84 28.73
N PHE A 229 -15.54 8.83 28.96
CA PHE A 229 -15.03 8.50 30.29
C PHE A 229 -14.21 9.64 30.91
N ALA A 230 -13.38 10.31 30.11
CA ALA A 230 -12.62 11.47 30.56
C ALA A 230 -13.49 12.73 30.79
N ALA A 231 -14.58 12.87 30.03
CA ALA A 231 -15.48 14.04 30.09
C ALA A 231 -16.51 13.96 31.20
N ILE A 232 -16.92 12.77 31.65
CA ILE A 232 -17.96 12.58 32.68
C ILE A 232 -17.68 13.42 33.96
N PRO A 233 -16.50 13.41 34.56
CA PRO A 233 -16.23 14.22 35.76
C PRO A 233 -16.47 15.71 35.54
N VAL A 234 -16.01 16.24 34.40
CA VAL A 234 -16.18 17.66 34.05
C VAL A 234 -17.65 17.98 33.78
N LEU A 235 -18.36 17.14 33.05
CA LEU A 235 -19.78 17.33 32.75
C LEU A 235 -20.65 17.32 34.02
N GLN A 236 -20.32 16.44 34.97
CA GLN A 236 -21.07 16.37 36.24
C GLN A 236 -20.78 17.58 37.14
N GLU A 237 -19.52 17.95 37.33
CA GLU A 237 -19.15 19.01 38.27
C GLU A 237 -19.46 20.41 37.72
N VAL A 238 -19.13 20.67 36.44
CA VAL A 238 -19.26 22.01 35.86
C VAL A 238 -20.67 22.25 35.33
N PHE A 239 -21.25 21.26 34.66
CA PHE A 239 -22.55 21.43 33.99
C PHE A 239 -23.72 20.76 34.71
N GLN A 240 -23.46 20.09 35.86
CA GLN A 240 -24.45 19.33 36.64
C GLN A 240 -25.29 18.34 35.77
N GLN A 241 -24.67 17.82 34.76
CA GLN A 241 -25.31 16.87 33.84
C GLN A 241 -24.87 15.43 34.15
N GLY A 242 -25.81 14.62 34.60
CA GLY A 242 -25.58 13.18 34.77
C GLY A 242 -25.37 12.46 33.43
N ALA A 243 -24.62 11.36 33.45
CA ALA A 243 -24.49 10.49 32.27
C ALA A 243 -25.85 9.89 31.90
N MET A 244 -26.26 9.99 30.63
CA MET A 244 -27.49 9.41 30.15
C MET A 244 -27.24 7.95 29.67
N PHE A 245 -27.94 7.02 30.28
CA PHE A 245 -27.97 5.63 29.82
C PHE A 245 -29.33 5.29 29.20
N ASN A 246 -29.45 4.16 28.58
CA ASN A 246 -30.62 3.64 27.86
C ASN A 246 -31.95 4.03 28.55
N GLY A 247 -32.83 4.72 27.83
CA GLY A 247 -34.14 5.11 28.34
C GLY A 247 -34.22 6.46 29.07
N GLY A 248 -33.17 7.32 28.99
CA GLY A 248 -33.22 8.68 29.54
C GLY A 248 -32.97 8.79 31.04
N VAL A 249 -32.54 7.72 31.70
CA VAL A 249 -32.18 7.74 33.11
C VAL A 249 -30.84 8.46 33.28
N ARG A 250 -30.83 9.54 34.08
CA ARG A 250 -29.61 10.26 34.44
C ARG A 250 -28.94 9.57 35.61
N PHE A 251 -27.70 9.14 35.41
CA PHE A 251 -26.89 8.55 36.45
C PHE A 251 -25.76 9.50 36.86
N PHE A 252 -25.58 9.71 38.15
CA PHE A 252 -24.50 10.51 38.71
C PHE A 252 -23.48 9.59 39.36
N PHE A 253 -22.26 9.66 38.87
CA PHE A 253 -21.15 8.91 39.43
C PHE A 253 -20.70 9.56 40.73
N PRO A 254 -20.36 8.81 41.77
CA PRO A 254 -19.79 9.36 42.99
C PRO A 254 -18.39 9.95 42.74
N VAL A 255 -18.03 11.05 43.39
CA VAL A 255 -16.78 11.78 43.17
C VAL A 255 -15.54 10.91 43.26
N TRP A 256 -15.54 9.92 44.16
CA TRP A 256 -14.40 8.99 44.29
C TRP A 256 -14.15 8.15 43.06
N SER A 257 -15.14 7.96 42.17
CA SER A 257 -14.99 7.17 40.94
C SER A 257 -14.38 7.96 39.76
N TYR A 258 -14.27 9.29 39.86
CA TYR A 258 -13.75 10.12 38.76
C TYR A 258 -12.33 9.76 38.34
N PRO A 259 -11.37 9.54 39.26
CA PRO A 259 -10.03 9.09 38.86
C PRO A 259 -10.04 7.74 38.11
N LEU A 260 -10.95 6.83 38.52
CA LEU A 260 -11.10 5.53 37.84
C LEU A 260 -11.68 5.65 36.45
N LEU A 261 -12.64 6.56 36.24
CA LEU A 261 -13.22 6.83 34.93
C LEU A 261 -12.17 7.40 33.98
N VAL A 262 -11.43 8.42 34.41
CA VAL A 262 -10.36 9.02 33.63
C VAL A 262 -9.25 8.01 33.32
N ALA A 263 -8.83 7.23 34.31
CA ALA A 263 -7.85 6.16 34.10
C ALA A 263 -8.35 5.08 33.16
N GLY A 264 -9.64 4.70 33.24
CA GLY A 264 -10.30 3.76 32.35
C GLY A 264 -10.34 4.26 30.91
N GLY A 265 -10.68 5.52 30.68
CA GLY A 265 -10.65 6.15 29.36
C GLY A 265 -9.25 6.18 28.77
N PHE A 266 -8.26 6.57 29.57
CA PHE A 266 -6.86 6.55 29.14
C PHE A 266 -6.35 5.13 28.85
N PHE A 267 -6.70 4.16 29.69
CA PHE A 267 -6.34 2.76 29.47
C PHE A 267 -6.96 2.21 28.17
N LEU A 268 -8.25 2.47 27.93
CA LEU A 268 -8.95 2.04 26.73
C LEU A 268 -8.29 2.63 25.45
N TRP A 269 -7.94 3.92 25.49
CA TRP A 269 -7.25 4.57 24.38
C TRP A 269 -5.85 3.99 24.17
N THR A 270 -5.09 3.75 25.24
CA THR A 270 -3.76 3.13 25.16
C THR A 270 -3.84 1.71 24.59
N LEU A 271 -4.82 0.92 25.03
CA LEU A 271 -5.06 -0.42 24.50
C LEU A 271 -5.37 -0.37 23.00
N PHE A 272 -6.25 0.56 22.60
CA PHE A 272 -6.59 0.76 21.20
C PHE A 272 -5.36 1.14 20.37
N MET A 273 -4.53 2.06 20.81
CA MET A 273 -3.30 2.44 20.09
C MET A 273 -2.35 1.24 19.89
N ASN A 274 -2.26 0.33 20.84
CA ASN A 274 -1.49 -0.91 20.69
C ASN A 274 -2.12 -1.85 19.64
N ILE A 275 -3.45 -1.94 19.59
CA ILE A 275 -4.18 -2.71 18.57
C ILE A 275 -3.97 -2.08 17.19
N VAL A 276 -4.08 -0.76 17.07
CA VAL A 276 -3.85 0.01 15.83
C VAL A 276 -2.48 -0.30 15.23
N ARG A 277 -1.43 -0.35 16.05
CA ARG A 277 -0.08 -0.74 15.61
C ARG A 277 -0.07 -2.15 15.01
N GLY A 278 -0.78 -3.10 15.62
CA GLY A 278 -0.93 -4.46 15.11
C GLY A 278 -1.70 -4.53 13.80
N ILE A 279 -2.82 -3.79 13.71
CA ILE A 279 -3.63 -3.67 12.49
C ILE A 279 -2.79 -3.09 11.35
N GLY A 280 -2.03 -2.02 11.60
CA GLY A 280 -1.16 -1.42 10.59
C GLY A 280 -0.16 -2.41 10.00
N HIS A 281 0.44 -3.26 10.86
CA HIS A 281 1.35 -4.29 10.39
C HIS A 281 0.65 -5.38 9.54
N LEU A 282 -0.53 -5.83 9.96
CA LEU A 282 -1.33 -6.80 9.21
C LEU A 282 -1.80 -6.23 7.87
N HIS A 283 -2.27 -4.97 7.87
CA HIS A 283 -2.70 -4.30 6.66
C HIS A 283 -1.55 -4.10 5.67
N GLY A 284 -0.38 -3.71 6.15
CA GLY A 284 0.82 -3.58 5.32
C GLY A 284 1.21 -4.90 4.63
N ARG A 285 1.09 -6.05 5.33
CA ARG A 285 1.29 -7.37 4.72
C ARG A 285 0.20 -7.71 3.70
N PHE A 286 -1.05 -7.40 4.00
CA PHE A 286 -2.18 -7.60 3.10
C PHE A 286 -2.01 -6.78 1.82
N ALA A 287 -1.66 -5.50 1.93
CA ALA A 287 -1.38 -4.64 0.79
C ALA A 287 -0.22 -5.20 -0.05
N LYS A 288 0.86 -5.66 0.60
CA LYS A 288 2.00 -6.25 -0.08
C LYS A 288 1.63 -7.51 -0.87
N MET A 289 0.79 -8.38 -0.28
CA MET A 289 0.34 -9.62 -0.94
C MET A 289 -0.48 -9.36 -2.23
N LEU A 290 -1.25 -8.27 -2.26
CA LEU A 290 -2.14 -7.97 -3.39
C LEU A 290 -1.56 -6.99 -4.41
N LEU A 291 -0.67 -6.08 -3.98
CA LEU A 291 -0.13 -5.02 -4.83
C LEU A 291 1.28 -5.33 -5.37
N VAL A 292 1.97 -6.33 -4.82
CA VAL A 292 3.28 -6.78 -5.32
C VAL A 292 3.06 -8.03 -6.15
N SER A 293 3.47 -7.99 -7.41
CA SER A 293 3.44 -9.17 -8.29
C SER A 293 4.67 -10.03 -8.03
N GLU A 294 4.45 -11.31 -7.75
CA GLU A 294 5.50 -12.33 -7.73
C GLU A 294 5.84 -12.85 -9.13
#